data_f085cc1ad024dae6b30a6e14196f7080
#
_entry.id   f085cc1ad024dae6b30a6e14196f7080
#
_cell.length_a   1.000
_cell.length_b   1.000
_cell.length_c   1.000
_cell.angle_alpha   90.00
_cell.angle_beta   90.00
_cell.angle_gamma   90.00
#
_symmetry.space_group_name_H-M   'P 1'
#
loop_
_entity.id
_entity.type
_entity.pdbx_description
1 polymer ?
#
loop_
_entity_poly.entity_id
_entity_poly.type
_entity_poly.pdbx_seq_one_letter_code
_entity_poly.pdbx_strand_id
1 'polypeptide(L)'
;ECQKQIHGFKNASYKSFTSRTEAEEFISDKKEIPQMEHGLIAYVDGSFNAKKKVYGYGAVLIDGQQVIKRLYGHGDNEECISSRNVAGEIFGALAAVKYAVEHPEYDGIVIYYDYMGIEKWAIGEWKANKKLTQYYADKMAKYRKQLPIVFVKVEAHTGDFYNEQADQLAKKAVGIE
;
A
#
# COMPACT_ATOMS: atom_id res chain seq x y z
N GLU A 1 25.90 20.45 -4.35
CA GLU A 1 25.90 20.68 -2.88
C GLU A 1 25.01 19.65 -2.15
N CYS A 2 23.80 19.38 -2.64
CA CYS A 2 22.85 18.43 -2.06
C CYS A 2 23.44 17.01 -1.92
N GLN A 3 24.15 16.50 -2.93
CA GLN A 3 24.79 15.19 -2.89
C GLN A 3 25.83 15.04 -1.77
N LYS A 4 26.49 16.14 -1.37
CA LYS A 4 27.46 16.09 -0.27
C LYS A 4 26.78 16.00 1.10
N GLN A 5 25.58 16.56 1.24
CA GLN A 5 24.82 16.59 2.50
C GLN A 5 24.11 15.27 2.80
N ILE A 6 23.78 14.48 1.77
CA ILE A 6 23.08 13.19 1.93
C ILE A 6 24.02 11.99 1.90
N HIS A 7 25.33 12.24 1.75
CA HIS A 7 26.33 11.17 1.69
C HIS A 7 26.37 10.40 3.03
N GLY A 8 25.98 9.13 2.98
CA GLY A 8 25.89 8.25 4.16
C GLY A 8 24.50 8.04 4.74
N PHE A 9 23.47 8.77 4.26
CA PHE A 9 22.09 8.50 4.64
C PHE A 9 21.49 7.44 3.72
N LYS A 10 21.16 6.26 4.25
CA LYS A 10 20.42 5.22 3.52
C LYS A 10 19.01 5.75 3.22
N ASN A 11 18.55 5.58 1.97
CA ASN A 11 17.23 6.00 1.49
C ASN A 11 16.99 7.53 1.45
N ALA A 12 18.02 8.34 1.30
CA ALA A 12 17.85 9.77 1.06
C ALA A 12 17.19 9.99 -0.32
N SER A 13 15.97 10.52 -0.33
CA SER A 13 15.28 10.96 -1.54
C SER A 13 15.63 12.40 -1.85
N TYR A 14 16.17 12.67 -3.04
CA TYR A 14 16.49 14.02 -3.49
C TYR A 14 16.15 14.20 -4.97
N LYS A 15 15.73 15.42 -5.30
CA LYS A 15 15.42 15.84 -6.67
C LYS A 15 15.90 17.27 -6.86
N SER A 16 16.33 17.62 -8.08
CA SER A 16 16.58 19.01 -8.44
C SER A 16 15.30 19.66 -8.95
N PHE A 17 15.04 20.90 -8.53
CA PHE A 17 13.87 21.66 -8.92
C PHE A 17 14.30 22.93 -9.64
N THR A 18 13.47 23.40 -10.56
CA THR A 18 13.71 24.65 -11.32
C THR A 18 13.15 25.86 -10.58
N SER A 19 12.23 25.66 -9.64
CA SER A 19 11.67 26.71 -8.81
C SER A 19 11.62 26.31 -7.33
N ARG A 20 11.62 27.34 -6.47
CA ARG A 20 11.47 27.16 -5.01
C ARG A 20 10.10 26.58 -4.65
N THR A 21 9.07 26.97 -5.38
CA THR A 21 7.69 26.48 -5.18
C THR A 21 7.60 24.97 -5.41
N GLU A 22 8.19 24.46 -6.51
CA GLU A 22 8.24 23.00 -6.77
C GLU A 22 9.03 22.25 -5.69
N ALA A 23 10.08 22.86 -5.13
CA ALA A 23 10.84 22.25 -4.04
C ALA A 23 10.05 22.24 -2.73
N GLU A 24 9.31 23.29 -2.43
CA GLU A 24 8.44 23.40 -1.26
C GLU A 24 7.25 22.43 -1.37
N GLU A 25 6.65 22.28 -2.56
CA GLU A 25 5.64 21.26 -2.84
C GLU A 25 6.18 19.84 -2.66
N PHE A 26 7.39 19.54 -3.14
CA PHE A 26 8.02 18.23 -2.96
C PHE A 26 8.32 17.91 -1.48
N ILE A 27 8.61 18.94 -0.67
CA ILE A 27 8.82 18.80 0.78
C ILE A 27 7.48 18.68 1.50
N SER A 28 6.46 19.42 1.06
CA SER A 28 5.11 19.38 1.64
C SER A 28 4.34 18.12 1.25
N ASP A 29 4.64 17.50 0.10
CA ASP A 29 4.10 16.19 -0.31
C ASP A 29 4.64 15.01 0.52
N LYS A 30 5.67 15.21 1.35
CA LYS A 30 5.95 14.27 2.43
C LYS A 30 4.84 14.41 3.47
N LYS A 31 3.75 13.64 3.28
CA LYS A 31 2.73 13.46 4.31
C LYS A 31 3.45 13.21 5.63
N GLU A 32 3.26 14.09 6.59
CA GLU A 32 3.69 13.82 7.96
C GLU A 32 2.97 12.55 8.39
N ILE A 33 3.72 11.46 8.51
CA ILE A 33 3.20 10.24 9.09
C ILE A 33 2.86 10.58 10.53
N PRO A 34 1.58 10.47 10.96
CA PRO A 34 1.22 10.75 12.33
C PRO A 34 2.15 9.96 13.25
N GLN A 35 2.59 10.59 14.33
CA GLN A 35 3.48 9.93 15.28
C GLN A 35 2.69 8.80 15.94
N MET A 36 2.95 7.57 15.52
CA MET A 36 2.45 6.34 16.11
C MET A 36 3.51 5.83 17.07
N GLU A 37 3.11 5.49 18.29
CA GLU A 37 4.03 4.89 19.26
C GLU A 37 4.37 3.45 18.86
N HIS A 38 3.39 2.73 18.34
CA HIS A 38 3.52 1.35 17.88
C HIS A 38 2.72 1.12 16.59
N GLY A 39 3.14 1.75 15.51
CA GLY A 39 2.49 1.64 14.21
C GLY A 39 2.95 0.42 13.41
N LEU A 40 2.00 -0.32 12.83
CA LEU A 40 2.29 -1.40 11.89
C LEU A 40 2.60 -0.83 10.50
N ILE A 41 3.59 -1.38 9.81
CA ILE A 41 3.89 -1.06 8.41
C ILE A 41 3.43 -2.21 7.53
N ALA A 42 2.79 -1.89 6.41
CA ALA A 42 2.36 -2.87 5.41
C ALA A 42 2.74 -2.43 4.00
N TYR A 43 3.40 -3.29 3.24
CA TYR A 43 3.58 -3.16 1.79
C TYR A 43 2.58 -4.08 1.10
N VAL A 44 1.79 -3.56 0.17
CA VAL A 44 0.73 -4.30 -0.50
C VAL A 44 0.89 -4.22 -2.02
N ASP A 45 0.58 -5.32 -2.69
CA ASP A 45 0.58 -5.39 -4.16
C ASP A 45 -0.47 -6.40 -4.65
N GLY A 46 -0.83 -6.28 -5.92
CA GLY A 46 -1.80 -7.13 -6.58
C GLY A 46 -1.28 -7.73 -7.87
N SER A 47 -1.72 -8.94 -8.18
CA SER A 47 -1.40 -9.64 -9.42
C SER A 47 -2.65 -10.23 -10.07
N PHE A 48 -2.59 -10.48 -11.38
CA PHE A 48 -3.70 -11.08 -12.13
C PHE A 48 -3.21 -12.11 -13.12
N ASN A 49 -3.72 -13.31 -13.00
CA ASN A 49 -3.50 -14.38 -13.98
C ASN A 49 -4.64 -14.42 -14.99
N ALA A 50 -4.41 -13.90 -16.19
CA ALA A 50 -5.41 -13.79 -17.25
C ALA A 50 -5.88 -15.16 -17.77
N LYS A 51 -5.01 -16.18 -17.76
CA LYS A 51 -5.36 -17.53 -18.22
C LYS A 51 -6.31 -18.23 -17.25
N LYS A 52 -6.06 -18.07 -15.95
CA LYS A 52 -6.88 -18.67 -14.89
C LYS A 52 -8.05 -17.78 -14.48
N LYS A 53 -8.08 -16.50 -14.92
CA LYS A 53 -9.03 -15.47 -14.50
C LYS A 53 -9.08 -15.32 -12.97
N VAL A 54 -7.90 -15.24 -12.34
CA VAL A 54 -7.73 -15.14 -10.89
C VAL A 54 -6.94 -13.89 -10.56
N TYR A 55 -7.43 -13.09 -9.62
CA TYR A 55 -6.67 -12.01 -9.01
C TYR A 55 -6.05 -12.49 -7.70
N GLY A 56 -4.90 -11.96 -7.36
CA GLY A 56 -4.20 -12.29 -6.12
C GLY A 56 -3.62 -11.07 -5.45
N TYR A 57 -3.37 -11.18 -4.15
CA TYR A 57 -2.74 -10.15 -3.37
C TYR A 57 -1.53 -10.68 -2.60
N GLY A 58 -0.61 -9.80 -2.33
CA GLY A 58 0.48 -9.96 -1.39
C GLY A 58 0.52 -8.78 -0.42
N ALA A 59 0.82 -9.07 0.84
CA ALA A 59 1.08 -8.05 1.84
C ALA A 59 2.22 -8.50 2.77
N VAL A 60 3.17 -7.61 3.00
CA VAL A 60 4.28 -7.80 3.93
C VAL A 60 4.08 -6.89 5.12
N LEU A 61 3.90 -7.47 6.30
CA LEU A 61 3.67 -6.74 7.54
C LEU A 61 4.96 -6.65 8.35
N ILE A 62 5.29 -5.44 8.79
CA ILE A 62 6.55 -5.11 9.45
C ILE A 62 6.25 -4.39 10.76
N ASP A 63 6.85 -4.89 11.83
CA ASP A 63 6.85 -4.26 13.14
C ASP A 63 8.30 -3.83 13.46
N GLY A 64 8.50 -2.51 13.64
CA GLY A 64 9.82 -1.94 13.78
C GLY A 64 10.69 -2.22 12.54
N GLN A 65 11.66 -3.11 12.67
CA GLN A 65 12.55 -3.53 11.58
C GLN A 65 12.35 -4.99 11.15
N GLN A 66 11.35 -5.68 11.71
CA GLN A 66 11.14 -7.11 11.49
C GLN A 66 9.88 -7.36 10.67
N VAL A 67 10.00 -8.23 9.67
CA VAL A 67 8.85 -8.79 8.97
C VAL A 67 8.17 -9.80 9.90
N ILE A 68 6.99 -9.45 10.39
CA ILE A 68 6.23 -10.30 11.33
C ILE A 68 5.25 -11.22 10.63
N LYS A 69 4.77 -10.82 9.44
CA LYS A 69 3.77 -11.60 8.70
C LYS A 69 3.87 -11.37 7.20
N ARG A 70 3.61 -12.41 6.43
CA ARG A 70 3.38 -12.35 4.99
C ARG A 70 2.00 -12.90 4.72
N LEU A 71 1.12 -12.05 4.19
CA LEU A 71 -0.24 -12.42 3.83
C LEU A 71 -0.31 -12.52 2.30
N TYR A 72 -0.95 -13.53 1.80
CA TYR A 72 -1.27 -13.65 0.38
C TYR A 72 -2.50 -14.51 0.20
N GLY A 73 -3.21 -14.27 -0.88
CA GLY A 73 -4.41 -15.02 -1.22
C GLY A 73 -4.90 -14.63 -2.60
N HIS A 74 -5.91 -15.34 -3.08
CA HIS A 74 -6.48 -15.11 -4.40
C HIS A 74 -7.99 -15.22 -4.38
N GLY A 75 -8.61 -14.76 -5.46
CA GLY A 75 -10.04 -14.90 -5.70
C GLY A 75 -10.36 -14.92 -7.20
N ASP A 76 -11.53 -15.42 -7.50
CA ASP A 76 -12.05 -15.60 -8.86
C ASP A 76 -13.45 -15.00 -9.05
N ASN A 77 -13.89 -14.15 -8.12
CA ASN A 77 -15.19 -13.49 -8.20
C ASN A 77 -15.29 -12.66 -9.49
N GLU A 78 -16.28 -12.96 -10.32
CA GLU A 78 -16.47 -12.34 -11.64
C GLU A 78 -16.59 -10.81 -11.58
N GLU A 79 -17.22 -10.26 -10.53
CA GLU A 79 -17.37 -8.83 -10.34
C GLU A 79 -16.00 -8.13 -10.09
N CYS A 80 -15.03 -8.87 -9.52
CA CYS A 80 -13.70 -8.39 -9.19
C CYS A 80 -12.70 -8.60 -10.33
N ILE A 81 -12.87 -9.65 -11.14
CA ILE A 81 -11.97 -10.04 -12.25
C ILE A 81 -11.75 -8.89 -13.23
N SER A 82 -12.80 -8.09 -13.50
CA SER A 82 -12.70 -6.93 -14.39
C SER A 82 -11.72 -5.86 -13.91
N SER A 83 -11.37 -5.86 -12.63
CA SER A 83 -10.40 -4.94 -12.02
C SER A 83 -8.98 -5.50 -11.98
N ARG A 84 -8.76 -6.75 -12.42
CA ARG A 84 -7.46 -7.40 -12.59
C ARG A 84 -6.57 -7.29 -11.34
N ASN A 85 -5.31 -6.83 -11.49
CA ASN A 85 -4.37 -6.61 -10.38
C ASN A 85 -4.89 -5.63 -9.32
N VAL A 86 -5.67 -4.61 -9.71
CA VAL A 86 -6.27 -3.64 -8.77
C VAL A 86 -7.17 -4.34 -7.74
N ALA A 87 -7.87 -5.43 -8.13
CA ALA A 87 -8.62 -6.22 -7.17
C ALA A 87 -7.69 -6.84 -6.12
N GLY A 88 -6.54 -7.36 -6.54
CA GLY A 88 -5.52 -7.89 -5.63
C GLY A 88 -5.03 -6.82 -4.66
N GLU A 89 -4.66 -5.63 -5.14
CA GLU A 89 -4.21 -4.54 -4.28
C GLU A 89 -5.26 -4.14 -3.24
N ILE A 90 -6.53 -4.05 -3.63
CA ILE A 90 -7.66 -3.79 -2.74
C ILE A 90 -7.73 -4.83 -1.61
N PHE A 91 -7.69 -6.12 -1.95
CA PHE A 91 -7.74 -7.19 -0.95
C PHE A 91 -6.48 -7.26 -0.09
N GLY A 92 -5.31 -6.94 -0.65
CA GLY A 92 -4.06 -6.81 0.11
C GLY A 92 -4.12 -5.71 1.16
N ALA A 93 -4.61 -4.53 0.78
CA ALA A 93 -4.80 -3.42 1.71
C ALA A 93 -5.83 -3.77 2.81
N LEU A 94 -6.97 -4.37 2.43
CA LEU A 94 -7.97 -4.81 3.41
C LEU A 94 -7.44 -5.87 4.37
N ALA A 95 -6.66 -6.83 3.88
CA ALA A 95 -6.06 -7.87 4.71
C ALA A 95 -5.06 -7.29 5.73
N ALA A 96 -4.23 -6.33 5.29
CA ALA A 96 -3.28 -5.65 6.16
C ALA A 96 -3.97 -4.83 7.25
N VAL A 97 -4.99 -4.04 6.90
CA VAL A 97 -5.75 -3.23 7.88
C VAL A 97 -6.54 -4.11 8.85
N LYS A 98 -7.17 -5.17 8.34
CA LYS A 98 -7.87 -6.14 9.19
C LYS A 98 -6.91 -6.72 10.23
N TYR A 99 -5.70 -7.10 9.82
CA TYR A 99 -4.69 -7.60 10.75
C TYR A 99 -4.39 -6.58 11.86
N ALA A 100 -4.15 -5.31 11.50
CA ALA A 100 -3.89 -4.26 12.49
C ALA A 100 -5.06 -4.05 13.46
N VAL A 101 -6.30 -4.07 12.98
CA VAL A 101 -7.50 -3.95 13.81
C VAL A 101 -7.69 -5.13 14.78
N GLU A 102 -7.31 -6.34 14.36
CA GLU A 102 -7.39 -7.57 15.19
C GLU A 102 -6.23 -7.67 16.20
N HIS A 103 -5.23 -6.79 16.13
CA HIS A 103 -4.05 -6.76 16.98
C HIS A 103 -3.97 -5.40 17.71
N PRO A 104 -4.65 -5.27 18.87
CA PRO A 104 -4.82 -3.97 19.56
C PRO A 104 -3.51 -3.40 20.15
N GLU A 105 -2.43 -4.12 20.08
CA GLU A 105 -1.09 -3.59 20.36
C GLU A 105 -0.64 -2.52 19.36
N TYR A 106 -1.22 -2.49 18.15
CA TYR A 106 -0.93 -1.46 17.16
C TYR A 106 -1.88 -0.27 17.28
N ASP A 107 -1.32 0.93 17.36
CA ASP A 107 -2.05 2.20 17.45
C ASP A 107 -2.33 2.84 16.08
N GLY A 108 -1.93 2.18 15.00
CA GLY A 108 -2.20 2.57 13.62
C GLY A 108 -1.47 1.71 12.60
N ILE A 109 -1.70 1.98 11.33
CA ILE A 109 -1.05 1.29 10.21
C ILE A 109 -0.63 2.27 9.12
N VAL A 110 0.56 2.06 8.58
CA VAL A 110 1.07 2.75 7.38
C VAL A 110 1.06 1.78 6.22
N ILE A 111 0.29 2.08 5.17
CA ILE A 111 0.18 1.24 3.97
C ILE A 111 1.02 1.85 2.85
N TYR A 112 2.04 1.13 2.41
CA TYR A 112 2.83 1.42 1.22
C TYR A 112 2.19 0.72 0.02
N TYR A 113 1.87 1.49 -1.02
CA TYR A 113 1.11 1.05 -2.20
C TYR A 113 1.60 1.76 -3.47
N ASP A 114 1.39 1.19 -4.65
CA ASP A 114 1.79 1.80 -5.93
C ASP A 114 0.62 2.32 -6.77
N TYR A 115 -0.61 1.82 -6.61
CA TYR A 115 -1.78 2.27 -7.34
C TYR A 115 -2.60 3.29 -6.57
N MET A 116 -2.68 4.52 -7.08
CA MET A 116 -3.34 5.68 -6.43
C MET A 116 -4.76 5.42 -5.93
N GLY A 117 -5.51 4.52 -6.55
CA GLY A 117 -6.88 4.18 -6.14
C GLY A 117 -6.98 3.65 -4.71
N ILE A 118 -5.92 2.98 -4.22
CA ILE A 118 -5.88 2.43 -2.86
C ILE A 118 -6.05 3.53 -1.82
N GLU A 119 -5.37 4.65 -1.97
CA GLU A 119 -5.57 5.80 -1.10
C GLU A 119 -6.86 6.56 -1.44
N LYS A 120 -7.04 6.92 -2.70
CA LYS A 120 -8.06 7.87 -3.13
C LYS A 120 -9.50 7.40 -2.87
N TRP A 121 -9.78 6.10 -3.02
CA TRP A 121 -11.07 5.53 -2.62
C TRP A 121 -11.23 5.42 -1.10
N ALA A 122 -10.17 5.08 -0.39
CA ALA A 122 -10.20 4.95 1.07
C ALA A 122 -10.50 6.27 1.79
N ILE A 123 -9.97 7.38 1.27
CA ILE A 123 -10.18 8.73 1.85
C ILE A 123 -11.35 9.49 1.23
N GLY A 124 -12.01 8.92 0.19
CA GLY A 124 -13.18 9.49 -0.46
C GLY A 124 -12.89 10.58 -1.49
N GLU A 125 -11.64 10.74 -1.92
CA GLU A 125 -11.29 11.70 -3.00
C GLU A 125 -11.75 11.21 -4.38
N TRP A 126 -11.72 9.87 -4.60
CA TRP A 126 -12.26 9.29 -5.82
C TRP A 126 -13.62 8.63 -5.56
N LYS A 127 -14.56 8.88 -6.48
CA LYS A 127 -15.86 8.23 -6.44
C LYS A 127 -15.70 6.73 -6.72
N ALA A 128 -16.24 5.92 -5.84
CA ALA A 128 -16.30 4.48 -5.99
C ALA A 128 -17.52 4.10 -6.86
N ASN A 129 -17.29 3.72 -8.13
CA ASN A 129 -18.35 3.46 -9.09
C ASN A 129 -18.62 1.96 -9.31
N LYS A 130 -17.66 1.09 -8.99
CA LYS A 130 -17.81 -0.36 -9.09
C LYS A 130 -18.16 -0.95 -7.72
N LYS A 131 -18.88 -2.07 -7.67
CA LYS A 131 -19.18 -2.78 -6.42
C LYS A 131 -17.94 -3.06 -5.58
N LEU A 132 -16.85 -3.49 -6.21
CA LEU A 132 -15.58 -3.74 -5.51
C LEU A 132 -15.02 -2.47 -4.86
N THR A 133 -14.99 -1.34 -5.58
CA THR A 133 -14.45 -0.08 -5.03
C THR A 133 -15.37 0.52 -3.97
N GLN A 134 -16.69 0.34 -4.08
CA GLN A 134 -17.66 0.71 -3.05
C GLN A 134 -17.45 -0.13 -1.78
N TYR A 135 -17.33 -1.45 -1.94
CA TYR A 135 -17.02 -2.34 -0.83
C TYR A 135 -15.72 -1.95 -0.11
N TYR A 136 -14.68 -1.64 -0.88
CA TYR A 136 -13.40 -1.17 -0.34
C TYR A 136 -13.53 0.13 0.44
N ALA A 137 -14.15 1.15 -0.16
CA ALA A 137 -14.36 2.45 0.47
C ALA A 137 -15.17 2.32 1.77
N ASP A 138 -16.23 1.53 1.76
CA ASP A 138 -17.08 1.30 2.96
C ASP A 138 -16.31 0.57 4.08
N LYS A 139 -15.52 -0.43 3.73
CA LYS A 139 -14.67 -1.16 4.70
C LYS A 139 -13.61 -0.26 5.30
N MET A 140 -12.91 0.50 4.46
CA MET A 140 -11.87 1.42 4.91
C MET A 140 -12.45 2.55 5.79
N ALA A 141 -13.63 3.08 5.45
CA ALA A 141 -14.31 4.06 6.29
C ALA A 141 -14.60 3.51 7.70
N LYS A 142 -15.01 2.23 7.80
CA LYS A 142 -15.23 1.56 9.11
C LYS A 142 -13.92 1.34 9.87
N TYR A 143 -12.87 0.89 9.20
CA TYR A 143 -11.57 0.67 9.83
C TYR A 143 -10.93 1.97 10.31
N ARG A 144 -11.03 3.05 9.53
CA ARG A 144 -10.51 4.38 9.91
C ARG A 144 -11.15 4.97 11.15
N LYS A 145 -12.32 4.50 11.54
CA LYS A 145 -12.96 4.83 12.84
C LYS A 145 -12.34 4.07 14.03
N GLN A 146 -11.64 2.98 13.76
CA GLN A 146 -11.06 2.11 14.79
C GLN A 146 -9.58 2.40 15.04
N LEU A 147 -8.82 2.71 13.96
CA LEU A 147 -7.42 3.07 14.07
C LEU A 147 -7.01 4.03 12.93
N PRO A 148 -5.98 4.87 13.13
CA PRO A 148 -5.37 5.68 12.08
C PRO A 148 -4.80 4.80 10.96
N ILE A 149 -5.13 5.14 9.71
CA ILE A 149 -4.58 4.50 8.51
C ILE A 149 -3.90 5.58 7.68
N VAL A 150 -2.60 5.45 7.47
CA VAL A 150 -1.78 6.34 6.66
C VAL A 150 -1.41 5.64 5.37
N PHE A 151 -1.52 6.35 4.26
CA PHE A 151 -1.19 5.84 2.93
C PHE A 151 0.07 6.52 2.41
N VAL A 152 1.06 5.73 1.99
CA VAL A 152 2.31 6.20 1.40
C VAL A 152 2.48 5.57 0.03
N LYS A 153 2.46 6.41 -1.00
CA LYS A 153 2.67 5.94 -2.37
C LYS A 153 4.14 5.63 -2.60
N VAL A 154 4.41 4.44 -3.13
CA VAL A 154 5.73 4.04 -3.65
C VAL A 154 5.71 4.03 -5.17
N GLU A 155 6.87 4.20 -5.79
CA GLU A 155 7.00 4.02 -7.23
C GLU A 155 7.12 2.52 -7.55
N ALA A 156 6.31 2.05 -8.49
CA ALA A 156 6.35 0.66 -8.94
C ALA A 156 7.73 0.31 -9.51
N HIS A 157 8.24 -0.88 -9.19
CA HIS A 157 9.48 -1.44 -9.74
C HIS A 157 10.75 -0.58 -9.55
N THR A 158 10.84 0.19 -8.48
CA THR A 158 12.03 1.01 -8.16
C THR A 158 13.08 0.29 -7.31
N GLY A 159 12.91 -1.02 -7.06
CA GLY A 159 13.83 -1.80 -6.24
C GLY A 159 13.59 -1.66 -4.74
N ASP A 160 12.42 -1.19 -4.31
CA ASP A 160 12.03 -1.28 -2.91
C ASP A 160 11.83 -2.74 -2.51
N PHE A 161 12.68 -3.19 -1.59
CA PHE A 161 12.79 -4.60 -1.20
C PHE A 161 11.46 -5.20 -0.70
N TYR A 162 10.68 -4.44 0.06
CA TYR A 162 9.41 -4.94 0.61
C TYR A 162 8.27 -4.87 -0.40
N ASN A 163 8.29 -3.88 -1.29
CA ASN A 163 7.34 -3.80 -2.39
C ASN A 163 7.54 -4.98 -3.36
N GLU A 164 8.79 -5.32 -3.68
CA GLU A 164 9.10 -6.50 -4.49
C GLU A 164 8.66 -7.82 -3.82
N GLN A 165 8.79 -7.94 -2.50
CA GLN A 165 8.27 -9.10 -1.78
C GLN A 165 6.74 -9.19 -1.87
N ALA A 166 6.02 -8.07 -1.74
CA ALA A 166 4.56 -8.04 -1.88
C ALA A 166 4.14 -8.46 -3.31
N ASP A 167 4.82 -7.97 -4.34
CA ASP A 167 4.62 -8.39 -5.74
C ASP A 167 4.83 -9.90 -5.92
N GLN A 168 5.93 -10.45 -5.40
CA GLN A 168 6.21 -11.89 -5.48
C GLN A 168 5.13 -12.73 -4.77
N LEU A 169 4.65 -12.29 -3.61
CA LEU A 169 3.56 -12.96 -2.91
C LEU A 169 2.25 -12.92 -3.72
N ALA A 170 1.92 -11.78 -4.33
CA ALA A 170 0.75 -11.64 -5.17
C ALA A 170 0.83 -12.55 -6.42
N LYS A 171 1.99 -12.61 -7.08
CA LYS A 171 2.26 -13.50 -8.21
C LYS A 171 2.13 -14.97 -7.83
N LYS A 172 2.75 -15.35 -6.71
CA LYS A 172 2.64 -16.71 -6.14
C LYS A 172 1.19 -17.10 -5.89
N ALA A 173 0.38 -16.18 -5.34
CA ALA A 173 -1.03 -16.42 -5.04
C ALA A 173 -1.86 -16.80 -6.26
N VAL A 174 -1.50 -16.31 -7.45
CA VAL A 174 -2.19 -16.61 -8.74
C VAL A 174 -1.46 -17.64 -9.59
N GLY A 175 -0.35 -18.21 -9.11
CA GLY A 175 0.46 -19.20 -9.82
C GLY A 175 1.17 -18.63 -11.05
N ILE A 176 1.75 -17.45 -10.89
CA ILE A 176 2.73 -16.83 -11.79
C ILE A 176 4.08 -16.93 -11.09
N GLU A 177 5.03 -17.59 -11.74
CA GLU A 177 6.44 -17.67 -11.32
C GLU A 177 7.27 -16.55 -11.95
#